data_e3438e79f6d456e833f4daea9d562360
#
_entry.id   e3438e79f6d456e833f4daea9d562360
#
_cell.length_a   1.000
_cell.length_b   1.000
_cell.length_c   1.000
_cell.angle_alpha   90.00
_cell.angle_beta   90.00
_cell.angle_gamma   90.00
#
_symmetry.space_group_name_H-M   'P 1'
#
loop_
_entity.id
_entity.type
_entity.pdbx_description
1 polymer ?
#
loop_
_entity_poly.entity_id
_entity_poly.type
_entity_poly.pdbx_seq_one_letter_code
_entity_poly.pdbx_strand_id
1 'polypeptide(L)'
;RFRPNGLDPNTSIMDIVLLKPFPKDGPRPEPASIKYLDFHEPVTDASDELGAGLAMVFEQDAINLPYVHDGLRASGTQKVEFSNYMEKRLRMHHIMHDRLIEEGESKEG
;
A
#
# COMPACT_ATOMS: atom_id res chain seq x y z
N ARG A 1 -2.95 -3.18 -2.98
CA ARG A 1 -1.89 -2.68 -3.86
C ARG A 1 -1.62 -1.22 -3.54
N PHE A 2 -0.33 -0.84 -3.43
CA PHE A 2 0.08 0.55 -3.35
C PHE A 2 0.54 1.04 -4.71
N ARG A 3 0.21 2.27 -5.05
CA ARG A 3 0.63 2.92 -6.30
C ARG A 3 0.88 4.41 -6.08
N PRO A 4 1.71 5.05 -6.92
CA PRO A 4 1.98 6.47 -6.83
C PRO A 4 0.70 7.32 -6.95
N ASN A 5 0.67 8.43 -6.24
CA ASN A 5 -0.33 9.48 -6.42
C ASN A 5 0.30 10.64 -7.20
N GLY A 6 0.30 10.52 -8.53
CA GLY A 6 1.03 11.44 -9.38
C GLY A 6 2.54 11.36 -9.14
N LEU A 7 3.20 12.52 -9.03
CA LEU A 7 4.64 12.65 -8.78
C LEU A 7 4.96 13.10 -7.35
N ASP A 8 3.98 13.13 -6.45
CA ASP A 8 4.23 13.51 -5.05
C ASP A 8 4.80 12.31 -4.28
N PRO A 9 6.06 12.39 -3.80
CA PRO A 9 6.68 11.29 -3.06
C PRO A 9 6.11 11.11 -1.64
N ASN A 10 5.32 12.05 -1.15
CA ASN A 10 4.76 12.02 0.21
C ASN A 10 3.38 11.36 0.26
N THR A 11 2.79 11.04 -0.87
CA THR A 11 1.47 10.44 -0.95
C THR A 11 1.45 9.19 -1.81
N SER A 12 0.54 8.28 -1.49
CA SER A 12 0.29 7.08 -2.30
C SER A 12 -1.19 6.73 -2.27
N ILE A 13 -1.61 5.93 -3.23
CA ILE A 13 -2.97 5.39 -3.25
C ILE A 13 -2.90 3.93 -2.84
N MET A 14 -3.70 3.55 -1.86
CA MET A 14 -3.89 2.16 -1.44
C MET A 14 -5.17 1.61 -2.05
N ASP A 15 -5.04 0.63 -2.94
CA ASP A 15 -6.19 -0.10 -3.47
C ASP A 15 -6.39 -1.40 -2.69
N ILE A 16 -7.56 -1.60 -2.12
CA ILE A 16 -7.99 -2.86 -1.52
C ILE A 16 -8.93 -3.55 -2.51
N VAL A 17 -8.60 -4.79 -2.89
CA VAL A 17 -9.37 -5.56 -3.87
C VAL A 17 -9.81 -6.87 -3.23
N LEU A 18 -11.10 -7.00 -3.01
CA LEU A 18 -11.71 -8.23 -2.51
C LEU A 18 -12.24 -9.06 -3.69
N LEU A 19 -11.68 -10.26 -3.86
CA LEU A 19 -12.11 -11.19 -4.89
C LEU A 19 -13.05 -12.23 -4.29
N LYS A 20 -14.20 -12.41 -4.92
CA LYS A 20 -15.15 -13.47 -4.54
C LYS A 20 -15.22 -14.51 -5.67
N PRO A 21 -15.11 -15.82 -5.34
CA PRO A 21 -15.31 -16.87 -6.32
C PRO A 21 -16.79 -16.92 -6.73
N PHE A 22 -17.05 -17.24 -7.98
CA PHE A 22 -18.40 -17.53 -8.48
C PHE A 22 -18.41 -18.85 -9.25
N PRO A 23 -19.57 -19.53 -9.38
CA PRO A 23 -19.67 -20.79 -10.07
C PRO A 23 -19.22 -20.70 -11.53
N LYS A 24 -18.50 -21.72 -12.01
CA LYS A 24 -17.98 -21.76 -13.38
C LYS A 24 -19.11 -21.66 -14.43
N ASP A 25 -20.24 -22.31 -14.16
CA ASP A 25 -21.40 -22.41 -15.07
C ASP A 25 -22.56 -21.48 -14.65
N GLY A 26 -22.34 -20.59 -13.69
CA GLY A 26 -23.31 -19.61 -13.24
C GLY A 26 -23.22 -18.27 -14.00
N PRO A 27 -24.24 -17.43 -13.87
CA PRO A 27 -24.18 -16.09 -14.43
C PRO A 27 -23.05 -15.29 -13.80
N ARG A 28 -22.37 -14.51 -14.62
CA ARG A 28 -21.33 -13.61 -14.11
C ARG A 28 -21.98 -12.55 -13.19
N PRO A 29 -21.49 -12.37 -11.97
CA PRO A 29 -22.02 -11.35 -11.08
C PRO A 29 -21.79 -9.95 -11.66
N GLU A 30 -22.64 -9.02 -11.27
CA GLU A 30 -22.43 -7.60 -11.58
C GLU A 30 -21.07 -7.12 -11.04
N PRO A 31 -20.41 -6.20 -11.75
CA PRO A 31 -19.19 -5.58 -11.26
C PRO A 31 -19.42 -4.94 -9.90
N ALA A 32 -18.46 -5.11 -8.98
CA ALA A 32 -18.49 -4.43 -7.69
C ALA A 32 -18.38 -2.91 -7.88
N SER A 33 -19.15 -2.16 -7.10
CA SER A 33 -18.97 -0.71 -6.99
C SER A 33 -17.62 -0.40 -6.35
N ILE A 34 -17.00 0.71 -6.79
CA ILE A 34 -15.77 1.18 -6.17
C ILE A 34 -16.14 2.17 -5.07
N LYS A 35 -15.70 1.91 -3.86
CA LYS A 35 -15.75 2.85 -2.74
C LYS A 35 -14.45 3.64 -2.71
N TYR A 36 -14.54 4.96 -2.78
CA TYR A 36 -13.41 5.86 -2.59
C TYR A 36 -13.44 6.40 -1.18
N LEU A 37 -12.29 6.39 -0.53
CA LEU A 37 -12.08 7.00 0.77
C LEU A 37 -10.99 8.07 0.64
N ASP A 38 -11.21 9.21 1.26
CA ASP A 38 -10.19 10.24 1.36
C ASP A 38 -9.21 9.88 2.50
N PHE A 39 -8.06 10.55 2.52
CA PHE A 39 -6.99 10.28 3.49
C PHE A 39 -7.43 10.33 4.96
N HIS A 40 -8.41 11.17 5.28
CA HIS A 40 -8.93 11.34 6.64
C HIS A 40 -10.16 10.48 6.96
N GLU A 41 -10.68 9.76 5.98
CA GLU A 41 -11.79 8.84 6.18
C GLU A 41 -11.29 7.49 6.66
N PRO A 42 -11.87 6.92 7.72
CA PRO A 42 -11.42 5.64 8.24
C PRO A 42 -11.77 4.50 7.26
N VAL A 43 -10.91 3.50 7.19
CA VAL A 43 -11.16 2.30 6.34
C VAL A 43 -12.42 1.56 6.78
N THR A 44 -12.81 1.70 8.05
CA THR A 44 -14.06 1.13 8.58
C THR A 44 -15.32 1.71 7.94
N ASP A 45 -15.25 2.85 7.25
CA ASP A 45 -16.35 3.37 6.45
C ASP A 45 -16.66 2.53 5.20
N ALA A 46 -15.75 1.63 4.83
CA ALA A 46 -15.94 0.61 3.80
C ALA A 46 -16.33 -0.77 4.35
N SER A 47 -16.91 -0.82 5.55
CA SER A 47 -17.29 -2.08 6.20
C SER A 47 -18.37 -2.85 5.45
N ASP A 48 -19.22 -2.17 4.70
CA ASP A 48 -20.25 -2.81 3.88
C ASP A 48 -19.64 -3.56 2.69
N GLU A 49 -18.57 -3.03 2.10
CA GLU A 49 -17.87 -3.62 0.96
C GLU A 49 -16.89 -4.71 1.38
N LEU A 50 -16.13 -4.46 2.46
CA LEU A 50 -15.04 -5.33 2.93
C LEU A 50 -15.48 -6.36 3.97
N GLY A 51 -16.56 -6.08 4.70
CA GLY A 51 -16.90 -6.73 5.96
C GLY A 51 -16.17 -6.09 7.15
N ALA A 52 -16.88 -5.93 8.26
CA ALA A 52 -16.40 -5.17 9.43
C ALA A 52 -15.05 -5.67 9.99
N GLY A 53 -14.85 -6.99 10.04
CA GLY A 53 -13.60 -7.55 10.55
C GLY A 53 -12.38 -7.22 9.69
N LEU A 54 -12.52 -7.29 8.37
CA LEU A 54 -11.43 -6.99 7.44
C LEU A 54 -11.16 -5.47 7.38
N ALA A 55 -12.21 -4.65 7.38
CA ALA A 55 -12.08 -3.21 7.42
C ALA A 55 -11.31 -2.75 8.68
N MET A 56 -11.61 -3.35 9.86
CA MET A 56 -10.90 -3.07 11.11
C MET A 56 -9.40 -3.44 11.03
N VAL A 57 -9.06 -4.56 10.42
CA VAL A 57 -7.65 -4.97 10.26
C VAL A 57 -6.89 -3.97 9.38
N PHE A 58 -7.47 -3.56 8.27
CA PHE A 58 -6.85 -2.54 7.42
C PHE A 58 -6.77 -1.17 8.09
N GLU A 59 -7.75 -0.80 8.91
CA GLU A 59 -7.71 0.43 9.70
C GLU A 59 -6.53 0.45 10.65
N GLN A 60 -6.28 -0.65 11.37
CA GLN A 60 -5.15 -0.77 12.29
C GLN A 60 -3.80 -0.59 11.59
N ASP A 61 -3.66 -1.08 10.38
CA ASP A 61 -2.45 -0.91 9.58
C ASP A 61 -2.33 0.52 9.05
N ALA A 62 -3.42 1.05 8.49
CA ALA A 62 -3.43 2.37 7.84
C ALA A 62 -3.16 3.51 8.83
N ILE A 63 -3.69 3.45 10.04
CA ILE A 63 -3.55 4.52 11.05
C ILE A 63 -2.09 4.79 11.43
N ASN A 64 -1.20 3.81 11.29
CA ASN A 64 0.22 3.95 11.63
C ASN A 64 1.07 4.52 10.49
N LEU A 65 0.61 4.46 9.25
CA LEU A 65 1.40 4.86 8.08
C LEU A 65 1.86 6.33 8.12
N PRO A 66 1.04 7.32 8.48
CA PRO A 66 1.48 8.70 8.59
C PRO A 66 2.59 8.88 9.63
N TYR A 67 2.48 8.24 10.79
CA TYR A 67 3.48 8.33 11.85
C TYR A 67 4.81 7.68 11.46
N VAL A 68 4.76 6.56 10.75
CA VAL A 68 5.96 5.92 10.21
C VAL A 68 6.63 6.83 9.18
N HIS A 69 5.86 7.45 8.29
CA HIS A 69 6.37 8.40 7.30
C HIS A 69 7.04 9.60 7.96
N ASP A 70 6.40 10.22 8.93
CA ASP A 70 6.95 11.34 9.67
C ASP A 70 8.21 10.95 10.46
N GLY A 71 8.21 9.77 11.06
CA GLY A 71 9.38 9.21 11.73
C GLY A 71 10.57 9.01 10.79
N LEU A 72 10.35 8.52 9.59
CA LEU A 72 11.39 8.36 8.56
C LEU A 72 11.97 9.71 8.14
N ARG A 73 11.12 10.72 7.92
CA ARG A 73 11.53 12.07 7.55
C ARG A 73 12.32 12.77 8.65
N ALA A 74 11.95 12.54 9.93
CA ALA A 74 12.63 13.10 11.09
C ALA A 74 13.91 12.34 11.47
N SER A 75 14.15 11.16 10.89
CA SER A 75 15.30 10.33 11.23
C SER A 75 16.61 10.98 10.79
N GLY A 76 17.49 11.23 11.75
CA GLY A 76 18.83 11.78 11.46
C GLY A 76 19.74 10.81 10.70
N THR A 77 19.46 9.51 10.74
CA THR A 77 20.24 8.48 10.04
C THR A 77 19.77 8.29 8.60
N GLN A 78 18.53 8.62 8.29
CA GLN A 78 17.85 8.38 7.00
C GLN A 78 18.01 6.94 6.51
N LYS A 79 18.08 6.01 7.44
CA LYS A 79 18.26 4.58 7.16
C LYS A 79 17.18 3.77 7.87
N VAL A 80 16.73 2.72 7.22
CA VAL A 80 15.86 1.72 7.79
C VAL A 80 16.64 0.40 7.90
N GLU A 81 16.66 -0.17 9.11
CA GLU A 81 17.24 -1.48 9.33
C GLU A 81 16.16 -2.55 9.26
N PHE A 82 16.36 -3.53 8.40
CA PHE A 82 15.47 -4.66 8.25
C PHE A 82 16.02 -5.89 8.97
N SER A 83 15.16 -6.63 9.64
CA SER A 83 15.53 -7.90 10.23
C SER A 83 15.99 -8.91 9.17
N ASN A 84 16.94 -9.76 9.55
CA ASN A 84 17.53 -10.71 8.60
C ASN A 84 16.56 -11.79 8.12
N TYR A 85 15.61 -12.18 8.95
CA TYR A 85 14.73 -13.31 8.67
C TYR A 85 13.36 -12.87 8.20
N MET A 86 12.65 -12.09 8.98
CA MET A 86 11.25 -11.73 8.71
C MET A 86 11.11 -10.73 7.56
N GLU A 87 12.07 -9.83 7.40
CA GLU A 87 12.00 -8.71 6.44
C GLU A 87 12.93 -8.88 5.23
N LYS A 88 13.38 -10.10 4.97
CA LYS A 88 14.26 -10.38 3.84
C LYS A 88 13.68 -9.94 2.49
N ARG A 89 12.38 -10.11 2.28
CA ARG A 89 11.71 -9.70 1.02
C ARG A 89 11.60 -8.19 0.89
N LEU A 90 11.35 -7.49 1.99
CA LEU A 90 11.34 -6.02 2.01
C LEU A 90 12.71 -5.47 1.64
N ARG A 91 13.78 -6.04 2.21
CA ARG A 91 15.15 -5.66 1.86
C ARG A 91 15.45 -5.87 0.36
N MET A 92 15.05 -6.99 -0.21
CA MET A 92 15.21 -7.23 -1.64
C MET A 92 14.43 -6.22 -2.49
N HIS A 93 13.23 -5.84 -2.06
CA HIS A 93 12.43 -4.82 -2.72
C HIS A 93 13.16 -3.46 -2.74
N HIS A 94 13.72 -3.03 -1.61
CA HIS A 94 14.51 -1.81 -1.55
C HIS A 94 15.76 -1.85 -2.44
N ILE A 95 16.50 -2.96 -2.43
CA ILE A 95 17.66 -3.15 -3.33
C ILE A 95 17.25 -3.03 -4.82
N MET A 96 16.09 -3.54 -5.19
CA MET A 96 15.59 -3.39 -6.56
C MET A 96 15.27 -1.93 -6.88
N HIS A 97 14.67 -1.20 -5.95
CA HIS A 97 14.40 0.24 -6.12
C HIS A 97 15.69 1.04 -6.28
N ASP A 98 16.69 0.79 -5.45
CA ASP A 98 17.99 1.46 -5.54
C ASP A 98 18.63 1.25 -6.93
N ARG A 99 18.61 0.02 -7.43
CA ARG A 99 19.12 -0.27 -8.78
C ARG A 99 18.37 0.46 -9.89
N LEU A 100 17.04 0.55 -9.79
CA LEU A 100 16.24 1.26 -10.78
C LEU A 100 16.54 2.76 -10.79
N ILE A 101 16.79 3.35 -9.63
CA ILE A 101 17.20 4.74 -9.49
C ILE A 101 18.58 4.95 -10.13
N GLU A 102 19.58 4.13 -9.78
CA GLU A 102 20.92 4.19 -10.34
C GLU A 102 20.94 4.03 -11.87
N GLU A 103 20.12 3.10 -12.41
CA GLU A 103 19.98 2.90 -13.85
C GLU A 103 19.27 4.08 -14.54
N GLY A 104 18.36 4.78 -13.85
CA GLY A 104 17.71 5.99 -14.34
C GLY A 104 18.69 7.14 -14.45
N GLU A 105 19.44 7.40 -13.39
CA GLU A 105 20.45 8.47 -13.35
C GLU A 105 21.55 8.28 -14.39
N SER A 106 21.96 7.04 -14.65
CA SER A 106 22.98 6.73 -15.65
C SER A 106 22.56 6.94 -17.10
N LYS A 107 21.26 7.08 -17.38
CA LYS A 107 20.72 7.35 -18.73
C LYS A 107 20.51 8.82 -19.02
N GLU A 108 20.50 9.65 -18.01
CA GLU A 108 20.32 11.12 -18.14
C GLU A 108 21.65 11.89 -18.21
N GLY A 109 22.79 11.24 -18.00
CA GLY A 109 24.15 11.78 -18.10
C GLY A 109 24.85 11.35 -19.39
#